data_01e8e6bd7b7cffbce7e1bc054863c6c3
#
_entry.id   01e8e6bd7b7cffbce7e1bc054863c6c3
#
_cell.length_a   1.000
_cell.length_b   1.000
_cell.length_c   1.000
_cell.angle_alpha   90.00
_cell.angle_beta   90.00
_cell.angle_gamma   90.00
#
_symmetry.space_group_name_H-M   'P 1'
#
loop_
_entity.id
_entity.type
_entity.pdbx_description
1 polymer ?
#
loop_
_entity_poly.entity_id
_entity_poly.type
_entity_poly.pdbx_seq_one_letter_code
_entity_poly.pdbx_strand_id
1 'polypeptide(L)'
;MSTDNQIQLPIYVDTPSIKKDSMAGDGPFKATVEIQNNLGFPGEKVENWQQVAIDKMAETKSKYKSVQVFLDSCMKCGACTDKCHYFLGTSDPKNMPVARQDLFRSVYRRHFTFAGKYFPKLVGAKDLDEEMLDDWYNY
;
A
#
# COMPACT_ATOMS: atom_id res chain seq x y z
N MET A 1 -50.18 7.44 13.91
CA MET A 1 -49.86 6.75 12.62
C MET A 1 -48.45 7.11 12.26
N SER A 2 -47.52 6.26 12.68
CA SER A 2 -46.09 6.40 12.39
C SER A 2 -45.82 5.57 11.14
N THR A 3 -45.59 6.23 10.04
CA THR A 3 -45.13 5.55 8.81
C THR A 3 -43.61 5.38 8.96
N ASP A 4 -43.22 4.17 9.35
CA ASP A 4 -41.85 3.72 9.28
C ASP A 4 -41.41 3.78 7.81
N ASN A 5 -40.75 4.87 7.47
CA ASN A 5 -40.09 5.02 6.19
C ASN A 5 -38.70 4.35 6.33
N GLN A 6 -38.69 3.02 6.46
CA GLN A 6 -37.45 2.26 6.37
C GLN A 6 -36.93 2.40 4.95
N ILE A 7 -35.83 3.13 4.80
CA ILE A 7 -35.04 3.13 3.58
C ILE A 7 -34.53 1.71 3.39
N GLN A 8 -35.20 0.93 2.54
CA GLN A 8 -34.66 -0.35 2.10
C GLN A 8 -33.46 -0.04 1.21
N LEU A 9 -32.28 -0.20 1.77
CA LEU A 9 -31.07 -0.23 0.97
C LEU A 9 -31.17 -1.43 0.01
N PRO A 10 -30.83 -1.26 -1.27
CA PRO A 10 -30.83 -2.38 -2.20
C PRO A 10 -29.90 -3.46 -1.65
N ILE A 11 -30.48 -4.62 -1.36
CA ILE A 11 -29.69 -5.80 -1.02
C ILE A 11 -28.98 -6.19 -2.31
N TYR A 12 -27.69 -5.96 -2.38
CA TYR A 12 -26.84 -6.51 -3.43
C TYR A 12 -26.74 -8.01 -3.23
N VAL A 13 -27.68 -8.74 -3.80
CA VAL A 13 -27.75 -10.20 -3.72
C VAL A 13 -26.66 -10.84 -4.57
N ASP A 14 -26.15 -10.13 -5.58
CA ASP A 14 -25.03 -10.53 -6.41
C ASP A 14 -23.98 -9.41 -6.46
N THR A 15 -22.98 -9.48 -5.59
CA THR A 15 -21.71 -8.85 -5.93
C THR A 15 -21.23 -9.55 -7.20
N PRO A 16 -21.03 -8.83 -8.32
CA PRO A 16 -20.47 -9.44 -9.50
C PRO A 16 -19.15 -10.11 -9.09
N SER A 17 -19.13 -11.44 -9.11
CA SER A 17 -17.90 -12.17 -8.89
C SER A 17 -16.98 -11.80 -10.03
N ILE A 18 -15.98 -10.98 -9.75
CA ILE A 18 -14.90 -10.72 -10.69
C ILE A 18 -14.29 -12.08 -10.95
N LYS A 19 -14.46 -12.58 -12.18
CA LYS A 19 -13.88 -13.86 -12.57
C LYS A 19 -12.39 -13.75 -12.36
N LYS A 20 -11.82 -14.60 -11.54
CA LYS A 20 -10.39 -14.66 -11.25
C LYS A 20 -9.52 -14.67 -12.51
N ASP A 21 -10.08 -15.13 -13.61
CA ASP A 21 -9.38 -15.31 -14.90
C ASP A 21 -9.38 -14.06 -15.79
N SER A 22 -10.15 -13.02 -15.47
CA SER A 22 -10.27 -11.87 -16.39
C SER A 22 -9.12 -10.88 -16.31
N MET A 23 -8.37 -10.89 -15.21
CA MET A 23 -7.29 -9.94 -14.96
C MET A 23 -6.12 -10.55 -14.17
N ALA A 24 -6.09 -11.86 -13.98
CA ALA A 24 -4.98 -12.55 -13.34
C ALA A 24 -3.78 -12.56 -14.27
N GLY A 25 -3.04 -11.46 -14.30
CA GLY A 25 -1.67 -11.45 -14.78
C GLY A 25 -0.76 -12.06 -13.71
N ASP A 26 0.34 -12.64 -14.14
CA ASP A 26 1.36 -13.25 -13.27
C ASP A 26 2.17 -12.19 -12.49
N GLY A 27 1.49 -11.24 -11.84
CA GLY A 27 2.16 -10.23 -11.02
C GLY A 27 1.51 -8.85 -11.07
N PRO A 28 2.17 -7.84 -10.50
CA PRO A 28 1.65 -6.48 -10.48
C PRO A 28 1.42 -5.94 -11.89
N PHE A 29 0.37 -5.14 -12.06
CA PHE A 29 0.13 -4.42 -13.31
C PHE A 29 1.28 -3.44 -13.55
N LYS A 30 2.22 -3.86 -14.38
CA LYS A 30 3.32 -3.00 -14.82
C LYS A 30 2.91 -2.29 -16.10
N ALA A 31 3.26 -1.02 -16.21
CA ALA A 31 3.21 -0.33 -17.49
C ALA A 31 4.05 -1.10 -18.52
N THR A 32 3.65 -1.06 -19.79
CA THR A 32 4.45 -1.70 -20.85
C THR A 32 5.87 -1.14 -20.84
N VAL A 33 6.85 -1.99 -21.07
CA VAL A 33 8.28 -1.59 -21.07
C VAL A 33 8.54 -0.40 -21.98
N GLU A 34 7.84 -0.34 -23.11
CA GLU A 34 7.92 0.79 -24.04
C GLU A 34 7.48 2.12 -23.41
N ILE A 35 6.36 2.12 -22.69
CA ILE A 35 5.86 3.32 -22.01
C ILE A 35 6.83 3.72 -20.87
N GLN A 36 7.32 2.75 -20.11
CA GLN A 36 8.29 3.02 -19.05
C GLN A 36 9.57 3.64 -19.59
N ASN A 37 10.12 3.10 -20.67
CA ASN A 37 11.32 3.63 -21.32
C ASN A 37 11.11 5.04 -21.85
N ASN A 38 9.96 5.31 -22.47
CA ASN A 38 9.62 6.64 -23.00
C ASN A 38 9.46 7.68 -21.90
N LEU A 39 9.02 7.28 -20.71
CA LEU A 39 8.90 8.14 -19.53
C LEU A 39 10.18 8.21 -18.70
N GLY A 40 11.20 7.40 -19.01
CA GLY A 40 12.43 7.31 -18.24
C GLY A 40 12.24 6.65 -16.85
N PHE A 41 11.25 5.78 -16.71
CA PHE A 41 11.00 5.05 -15.45
C PHE A 41 11.37 3.56 -15.58
N PRO A 42 11.92 2.95 -14.53
CA PRO A 42 12.23 3.51 -13.21
C PRO A 42 13.42 4.48 -13.16
N GLY A 43 14.18 4.62 -14.23
CA GLY A 43 15.39 5.43 -14.26
C GLY A 43 16.57 4.77 -13.53
N GLU A 44 17.70 5.48 -13.49
CA GLU A 44 18.88 5.02 -12.77
C GLU A 44 18.76 5.34 -11.28
N LYS A 45 19.15 4.38 -10.42
CA LYS A 45 19.20 4.58 -8.98
C LYS A 45 20.34 5.55 -8.65
N VAL A 46 20.06 6.56 -7.83
CA VAL A 46 21.12 7.41 -7.28
C VAL A 46 21.97 6.63 -6.28
N GLU A 47 23.25 6.94 -6.17
CA GLU A 47 24.21 6.18 -5.33
C GLU A 47 23.72 5.97 -3.89
N ASN A 48 23.08 6.97 -3.30
CA ASN A 48 22.61 6.95 -1.91
C ASN A 48 21.08 6.86 -1.82
N TRP A 49 20.44 6.11 -2.72
CA TRP A 49 18.98 6.06 -2.83
C TRP A 49 18.26 5.73 -1.51
N GLN A 50 18.84 4.84 -0.68
CA GLN A 50 18.24 4.48 0.62
C GLN A 50 18.17 5.69 1.54
N GLN A 51 19.28 6.42 1.66
CA GLN A 51 19.32 7.61 2.51
C GLN A 51 18.38 8.70 1.97
N VAL A 52 18.37 8.91 0.67
CA VAL A 52 17.45 9.86 0.02
C VAL A 52 16.00 9.51 0.31
N ALA A 53 15.62 8.24 0.23
CA ALA A 53 14.27 7.78 0.52
C ALA A 53 13.89 8.01 2.01
N ILE A 54 14.81 7.70 2.94
CA ILE A 54 14.61 7.92 4.37
C ILE A 54 14.49 9.42 4.69
N ASP A 55 15.34 10.26 4.09
CA ASP A 55 15.29 11.71 4.28
C ASP A 55 13.99 12.32 3.73
N LYS A 56 13.52 11.85 2.57
CA LYS A 56 12.22 12.24 2.03
C LYS A 56 11.05 11.79 2.91
N MET A 57 11.14 10.62 3.49
CA MET A 57 10.17 10.15 4.47
C MET A 57 10.17 11.04 5.73
N ALA A 58 11.34 11.42 6.22
CA ALA A 58 11.50 12.35 7.36
C ALA A 58 10.91 13.72 7.06
N GLU A 59 11.23 14.29 5.89
CA GLU A 59 10.69 15.56 5.42
C GLU A 59 9.16 15.51 5.36
N THR A 60 8.60 14.49 4.71
CA THR A 60 7.16 14.33 4.56
C THR A 60 6.45 14.21 5.90
N LYS A 61 7.02 13.40 6.82
CA LYS A 61 6.51 13.27 8.19
C LYS A 61 6.54 14.59 8.96
N SER A 62 7.62 15.38 8.82
CA SER A 62 7.73 16.67 9.52
C SER A 62 6.76 17.71 8.98
N LYS A 63 6.54 17.71 7.66
CA LYS A 63 5.67 18.64 6.96
C LYS A 63 4.19 18.31 7.14
N TYR A 64 3.85 17.02 7.15
CA TYR A 64 2.47 16.55 7.19
C TYR A 64 2.23 15.61 8.38
N LYS A 65 1.69 16.13 9.48
CA LYS A 65 1.33 15.31 10.64
C LYS A 65 0.29 14.22 10.32
N SER A 66 -0.54 14.44 9.31
CA SER A 66 -1.51 13.46 8.81
C SER A 66 -0.85 12.14 8.36
N VAL A 67 0.35 12.21 7.79
CA VAL A 67 1.12 11.01 7.38
C VAL A 67 1.46 10.17 8.62
N GLN A 68 1.94 10.79 9.68
CA GLN A 68 2.23 10.09 10.92
C GLN A 68 0.97 9.46 11.52
N VAL A 69 -0.11 10.24 11.63
CA VAL A 69 -1.39 9.73 12.15
C VAL A 69 -1.88 8.54 11.33
N PHE A 70 -1.81 8.63 10.00
CA PHE A 70 -2.20 7.54 9.10
C PHE A 70 -1.37 6.27 9.33
N LEU A 71 -0.04 6.41 9.47
CA LEU A 71 0.84 5.27 9.69
C LEU A 71 0.66 4.64 11.08
N ASP A 72 0.36 5.45 12.10
CA ASP A 72 0.23 4.98 13.47
C ASP A 72 -1.17 4.45 13.79
N SER A 73 -2.23 5.00 13.17
CA SER A 73 -3.61 4.66 13.50
C SER A 73 -4.13 3.38 12.85
N CYS A 74 -3.49 2.88 11.79
CA CYS A 74 -3.94 1.68 11.12
C CYS A 74 -3.72 0.43 11.98
N MET A 75 -4.81 -0.22 12.38
CA MET A 75 -4.79 -1.45 13.18
C MET A 75 -4.84 -2.73 12.33
N LYS A 76 -4.65 -2.63 11.00
CA LYS A 76 -4.65 -3.77 10.07
C LYS A 76 -5.91 -4.63 10.09
N CYS A 77 -7.07 -4.02 10.31
CA CYS A 77 -8.34 -4.76 10.35
C CYS A 77 -8.79 -5.33 8.98
N GLY A 78 -8.18 -4.88 7.86
CA GLY A 78 -8.49 -5.38 6.52
C GLY A 78 -9.79 -4.83 5.90
N ALA A 79 -10.58 -4.05 6.63
CA ALA A 79 -11.88 -3.54 6.15
C ALA A 79 -11.81 -2.70 4.86
N CYS A 80 -10.64 -2.14 4.55
CA CYS A 80 -10.42 -1.41 3.30
C CYS A 80 -10.25 -2.33 2.07
N THR A 81 -10.04 -3.62 2.27
CA THR A 81 -9.73 -4.58 1.21
C THR A 81 -10.96 -4.92 0.37
N ASP A 82 -12.11 -5.10 1.00
CA ASP A 82 -13.36 -5.50 0.35
C ASP A 82 -13.87 -4.47 -0.67
N LYS A 83 -13.43 -3.23 -0.56
CA LYS A 83 -13.84 -2.13 -1.44
C LYS A 83 -12.73 -1.67 -2.37
N CYS A 84 -11.56 -2.28 -2.29
CA CYS A 84 -10.43 -1.90 -3.12
C CYS A 84 -10.53 -2.51 -4.51
N HIS A 85 -10.77 -1.67 -5.52
CA HIS A 85 -10.86 -2.12 -6.91
C HIS A 85 -9.54 -2.72 -7.44
N TYR A 86 -8.39 -2.28 -6.95
CA TYR A 86 -7.10 -2.89 -7.31
C TYR A 86 -6.99 -4.33 -6.82
N PHE A 87 -7.33 -4.56 -5.55
CA PHE A 87 -7.33 -5.93 -5.01
C PHE A 87 -8.39 -6.80 -5.68
N LEU A 88 -9.60 -6.28 -5.85
CA LEU A 88 -10.69 -7.01 -6.49
C LEU A 88 -10.38 -7.34 -7.95
N GLY A 89 -9.70 -6.44 -8.68
CA GLY A 89 -9.33 -6.64 -10.08
C GLY A 89 -8.16 -7.59 -10.29
N THR A 90 -7.17 -7.58 -9.39
CA THR A 90 -5.94 -8.38 -9.56
C THR A 90 -5.94 -9.66 -8.74
N SER A 91 -6.74 -9.74 -7.68
CA SER A 91 -6.69 -10.80 -6.66
C SER A 91 -5.30 -10.98 -6.01
N ASP A 92 -4.41 -10.01 -6.19
CA ASP A 92 -3.06 -10.04 -5.61
C ASP A 92 -3.10 -9.47 -4.19
N PRO A 93 -2.71 -10.23 -3.16
CA PRO A 93 -2.67 -9.76 -1.77
C PRO A 93 -1.81 -8.51 -1.56
N LYS A 94 -0.78 -8.31 -2.36
CA LYS A 94 0.07 -7.11 -2.28
C LYS A 94 -0.67 -5.84 -2.70
N ASN A 95 -1.72 -5.96 -3.50
CA ASN A 95 -2.59 -4.83 -3.89
C ASN A 95 -3.63 -4.43 -2.83
N MET A 96 -3.71 -5.16 -1.72
CA MET A 96 -4.56 -4.73 -0.61
C MET A 96 -4.07 -3.39 -0.04
N PRO A 97 -4.96 -2.43 0.26
CA PRO A 97 -4.56 -1.14 0.80
C PRO A 97 -3.73 -1.25 2.09
N VAL A 98 -4.08 -2.20 2.95
CA VAL A 98 -3.34 -2.49 4.18
C VAL A 98 -1.94 -3.03 3.88
N ALA A 99 -1.77 -3.87 2.85
CA ALA A 99 -0.47 -4.42 2.47
C ALA A 99 0.44 -3.32 1.91
N ARG A 100 -0.09 -2.48 1.01
CA ARG A 100 0.65 -1.33 0.46
C ARG A 100 1.08 -0.33 1.55
N GLN A 101 0.19 -0.06 2.50
CA GLN A 101 0.56 0.77 3.65
C GLN A 101 1.65 0.12 4.50
N ASP A 102 1.62 -1.20 4.66
CA ASP A 102 2.59 -1.93 5.46
C ASP A 102 3.99 -1.94 4.85
N LEU A 103 4.12 -1.92 3.53
CA LEU A 103 5.41 -1.73 2.86
C LEU A 103 6.10 -0.45 3.36
N PHE A 104 5.39 0.67 3.31
CA PHE A 104 5.91 1.96 3.78
C PHE A 104 6.07 2.01 5.31
N ARG A 105 5.10 1.49 6.04
CA ARG A 105 5.06 1.48 7.50
C ARG A 105 6.17 0.64 8.14
N SER A 106 6.58 -0.46 7.51
CA SER A 106 7.65 -1.30 8.02
C SER A 106 8.99 -0.55 8.06
N VAL A 107 9.30 0.20 6.99
CA VAL A 107 10.49 1.05 6.91
C VAL A 107 10.36 2.26 7.85
N TYR A 108 9.18 2.90 7.90
CA TYR A 108 8.90 3.97 8.86
C TYR A 108 9.19 3.53 10.30
N ARG A 109 8.70 2.37 10.71
CA ARG A 109 8.95 1.83 12.06
C ARG A 109 10.43 1.61 12.32
N ARG A 110 11.17 1.09 11.34
CA ARG A 110 12.60 0.82 11.47
C ARG A 110 13.40 2.07 11.78
N HIS A 111 13.11 3.17 11.12
CA HIS A 111 13.93 4.38 11.18
C HIS A 111 13.39 5.44 12.16
N PHE A 112 12.09 5.48 12.42
CA PHE A 112 11.45 6.59 13.14
C PHE A 112 10.80 6.20 14.47
N THR A 113 10.80 4.92 14.85
CA THR A 113 10.24 4.49 16.14
C THR A 113 11.29 3.82 17.02
N PHE A 114 11.20 4.04 18.33
CA PHE A 114 12.08 3.40 19.31
C PHE A 114 11.98 1.86 19.23
N ALA A 115 10.74 1.33 19.23
CA ALA A 115 10.51 -0.10 19.14
C ALA A 115 11.07 -0.73 17.87
N GLY A 116 10.98 -0.03 16.72
CA GLY A 116 11.53 -0.50 15.46
C GLY A 116 13.06 -0.53 15.41
N LYS A 117 13.71 0.34 16.15
CA LYS A 117 15.19 0.35 16.24
C LYS A 117 15.72 -0.81 17.09
N TYR A 118 15.11 -1.07 18.24
CA TYR A 118 15.61 -2.05 19.21
C TYR A 118 14.98 -3.44 19.06
N PHE A 119 13.72 -3.51 18.64
CA PHE A 119 12.96 -4.76 18.52
C PHE A 119 12.30 -4.90 17.14
N PRO A 120 13.07 -4.84 16.03
CA PRO A 120 12.50 -4.78 14.67
C PRO A 120 11.59 -5.97 14.36
N LYS A 121 11.96 -7.17 14.75
CA LYS A 121 11.18 -8.38 14.50
C LYS A 121 9.82 -8.37 15.22
N LEU A 122 9.76 -7.82 16.43
CA LEU A 122 8.53 -7.78 17.24
C LEU A 122 7.47 -6.85 16.64
N VAL A 123 7.91 -5.74 16.05
CA VAL A 123 7.01 -4.71 15.48
C VAL A 123 6.88 -4.77 13.97
N GLY A 124 7.48 -5.78 13.33
CA GLY A 124 7.46 -5.93 11.87
C GLY A 124 8.19 -4.80 11.14
N ALA A 125 9.24 -4.27 11.75
CA ALA A 125 10.09 -3.26 11.12
C ALA A 125 11.07 -3.92 10.15
N LYS A 126 11.25 -3.34 8.96
CA LYS A 126 12.13 -3.83 7.91
C LYS A 126 13.08 -2.73 7.47
N ASP A 127 14.29 -3.12 7.10
CA ASP A 127 15.21 -2.21 6.42
C ASP A 127 14.76 -1.99 4.97
N LEU A 128 15.15 -0.86 4.41
CA LEU A 128 14.85 -0.54 3.01
C LEU A 128 15.91 -1.20 2.13
N ASP A 129 15.55 -2.32 1.53
CA ASP A 129 16.35 -3.05 0.55
C ASP A 129 15.83 -2.86 -0.87
N GLU A 130 16.47 -3.48 -1.85
CA GLU A 130 16.07 -3.37 -3.26
C GLU A 130 14.72 -4.00 -3.53
N GLU A 131 14.42 -5.13 -2.88
CA GLU A 131 13.13 -5.80 -3.03
C GLU A 131 11.99 -4.90 -2.51
N MET A 132 12.21 -4.24 -1.38
CA MET A 132 11.25 -3.28 -0.81
C MET A 132 11.05 -2.07 -1.72
N LEU A 133 12.11 -1.57 -2.35
CA LEU A 133 12.03 -0.47 -3.32
C LEU A 133 11.24 -0.88 -4.57
N ASP A 134 11.49 -2.09 -5.07
CA ASP A 134 10.74 -2.64 -6.20
C ASP A 134 9.25 -2.83 -5.85
N ASP A 135 8.96 -3.31 -4.64
CA ASP A 135 7.58 -3.41 -4.15
C ASP A 135 6.92 -2.02 -4.04
N TRP A 136 7.63 -0.98 -3.57
CA TRP A 136 7.10 0.38 -3.54
C TRP A 136 6.80 0.94 -4.93
N TYR A 137 7.61 0.56 -5.91
CA TYR A 137 7.41 0.97 -7.29
C TYR A 137 6.24 0.24 -7.96
N ASN A 138 6.06 -1.05 -7.66
CA ASN A 138 5.10 -1.91 -8.35
C ASN A 138 3.69 -1.86 -7.71
N TYR A 139 3.56 -1.51 -6.44
CA TYR A 139 2.32 -1.53 -5.65
C TYR A 139 2.00 -0.18 -5.05
#